data_6f68d5591fa9b7c56cb15db618009c0c
#
_entry.id   6f68d5591fa9b7c56cb15db618009c0c
#
_cell.length_a   1.000
_cell.length_b   1.000
_cell.length_c   1.000
_cell.angle_alpha   90.00
_cell.angle_beta   90.00
_cell.angle_gamma   90.00
#
_symmetry.space_group_name_H-M   'P 1'
#
loop_
_entity.id
_entity.type
_entity.pdbx_description
1 polymer ?
#
loop_
_entity_poly.entity_id
_entity_poly.type
_entity_poly.pdbx_seq_one_letter_code
_entity_poly.pdbx_strand_id
1 'polypeptide(L)'
;MNFRKTLAVDIVFTSVFFLQLLWSVSVYSQSSETELLTAVRPVSQEMLIDPPEQDWLIWRRNYASYGHSPLSQINKSNVTNLELAWEIELERGPNAPTPLVHDGVLYLLSTQDTLLALNAMSGEELWRYRHESSEAPSSKIGIALYGNKVLMPTADLHMVALDHKSGEVIWDTGINTEQSGVLPYALRGAPVIAGNMLVQGVTATFMPGGGFIVGLDLETGQEVWRFNTVAWPGEPGGNTWNDIPLEERSGGSVWVPGSYDPELDLVYFGLAPTYHTEPLLRPVDIEGVTNDALYTNSTVALRPETGELVWYFQHIANDQWDLDWVYERQLIEIELGGVTRTVVLTAGKMALYDALDAATGEYLFSMDMGLQNIVTAIDPETGAKTLSSIATPNAEETHLLCPFANGGRNWQSAAYNPDSKMLFLPIAEVCMNAGPTGQGGILSTGAGMEATPSPLAASDDQFGRWQAVNVETRELVWDHRKEAPPTSAALSTEGGLVFIGALDQSFTALDEATGEVLWSTDLGDIPASFPITYQVGDKQYIAVAIGTPTIHANVWLGLTQEYFGADRNFAGSLSRQGPALKVFSLN
;
A
#
# COMPACT_ATOMS: atom_id res chain seq x y z
N MET A 1 -15.42 -65.37 44.52
CA MET A 1 -15.67 -66.20 43.36
C MET A 1 -16.25 -65.31 42.25
N ASN A 2 -15.52 -65.10 41.17
CA ASN A 2 -15.91 -64.49 39.90
C ASN A 2 -16.63 -63.12 39.87
N PHE A 3 -15.85 -62.08 39.81
CA PHE A 3 -16.17 -60.82 39.10
C PHE A 3 -14.88 -60.14 38.60
N ARG A 4 -14.31 -60.62 37.54
CA ARG A 4 -13.24 -59.98 36.80
C ARG A 4 -13.11 -60.64 35.41
N LYS A 5 -14.02 -60.30 34.47
CA LYS A 5 -13.76 -60.58 33.05
C LYS A 5 -14.72 -59.85 32.07
N THR A 6 -15.26 -58.69 32.38
CA THR A 6 -16.14 -58.00 31.40
C THR A 6 -15.77 -56.54 31.14
N LEU A 7 -14.70 -55.99 31.76
CA LEU A 7 -14.31 -54.56 31.51
C LEU A 7 -13.16 -54.36 30.50
N ALA A 8 -12.53 -55.40 29.99
CA ALA A 8 -11.38 -55.27 29.10
C ALA A 8 -11.69 -55.30 27.60
N VAL A 9 -12.92 -55.67 27.22
CA VAL A 9 -13.31 -55.78 25.79
C VAL A 9 -13.92 -54.51 25.26
N ASP A 10 -14.66 -53.73 26.08
CA ASP A 10 -15.31 -52.50 25.60
C ASP A 10 -14.36 -51.31 25.40
N ILE A 11 -13.24 -51.26 26.16
CA ILE A 11 -12.22 -50.17 26.01
C ILE A 11 -11.40 -50.33 24.72
N VAL A 12 -11.18 -51.56 24.24
CA VAL A 12 -10.42 -51.78 23.00
C VAL A 12 -11.25 -51.46 21.76
N PHE A 13 -12.57 -51.69 21.79
CA PHE A 13 -13.43 -51.38 20.64
C PHE A 13 -13.68 -49.88 20.49
N THR A 14 -13.82 -49.11 21.59
CA THR A 14 -13.98 -47.64 21.52
C THR A 14 -12.68 -46.93 21.07
N SER A 15 -11.52 -47.42 21.48
CA SER A 15 -10.22 -46.86 21.10
C SER A 15 -9.90 -47.11 19.62
N VAL A 16 -10.26 -48.25 19.07
CA VAL A 16 -10.04 -48.56 17.65
C VAL A 16 -10.99 -47.77 16.76
N PHE A 17 -12.24 -47.52 17.16
CA PHE A 17 -13.15 -46.71 16.40
C PHE A 17 -12.81 -45.22 16.38
N PHE A 18 -12.29 -44.67 17.50
CA PHE A 18 -11.77 -43.28 17.56
C PHE A 18 -10.49 -43.11 16.76
N LEU A 19 -9.56 -44.09 16.79
CA LEU A 19 -8.36 -44.03 15.96
C LEU A 19 -8.66 -44.16 14.45
N GLN A 20 -9.64 -44.97 14.07
CA GLN A 20 -10.04 -45.05 12.65
C GLN A 20 -10.76 -43.81 12.16
N LEU A 21 -11.57 -43.13 12.99
CA LEU A 21 -12.19 -41.85 12.65
C LEU A 21 -11.16 -40.73 12.52
N LEU A 22 -10.20 -40.64 13.42
CA LEU A 22 -9.13 -39.65 13.34
C LEU A 22 -8.22 -39.88 12.11
N TRP A 23 -7.94 -41.14 11.77
CA TRP A 23 -7.17 -41.50 10.58
C TRP A 23 -7.94 -41.22 9.29
N SER A 24 -9.21 -41.49 9.23
CA SER A 24 -10.04 -41.22 8.05
C SER A 24 -10.25 -39.73 7.82
N VAL A 25 -10.38 -38.91 8.85
CA VAL A 25 -10.47 -37.45 8.76
C VAL A 25 -9.14 -36.85 8.29
N SER A 26 -8.00 -37.29 8.85
CA SER A 26 -6.68 -36.81 8.42
C SER A 26 -6.36 -37.19 6.97
N VAL A 27 -6.68 -38.39 6.53
CA VAL A 27 -6.45 -38.85 5.15
C VAL A 27 -7.37 -38.13 4.18
N TYR A 28 -8.61 -37.81 4.55
CA TYR A 28 -9.56 -37.09 3.71
C TYR A 28 -9.17 -35.60 3.57
N SER A 29 -8.72 -34.94 4.66
CA SER A 29 -8.17 -33.57 4.65
C SER A 29 -6.95 -33.50 3.73
N GLN A 30 -5.97 -34.36 3.94
CA GLN A 30 -4.72 -34.38 3.17
C GLN A 30 -4.93 -34.68 1.67
N SER A 31 -5.96 -35.45 1.30
CA SER A 31 -6.32 -35.67 -0.10
C SER A 31 -6.94 -34.45 -0.77
N SER A 32 -7.76 -33.68 -0.05
CA SER A 32 -8.41 -32.47 -0.54
C SER A 32 -7.42 -31.29 -0.73
N GLU A 33 -6.45 -31.14 0.17
CA GLU A 33 -5.38 -30.14 0.07
C GLU A 33 -4.47 -30.39 -1.13
N THR A 34 -4.03 -31.65 -1.30
CA THR A 34 -3.21 -32.05 -2.44
C THR A 34 -3.96 -31.86 -3.76
N GLU A 35 -5.27 -32.10 -3.77
CA GLU A 35 -6.12 -31.88 -4.95
C GLU A 35 -6.23 -30.39 -5.29
N LEU A 36 -6.44 -29.51 -4.30
CA LEU A 36 -6.50 -28.06 -4.47
C LEU A 36 -5.19 -27.53 -5.08
N LEU A 37 -4.03 -27.81 -4.44
CA LEU A 37 -2.73 -27.35 -4.93
C LEU A 37 -2.40 -27.89 -6.33
N THR A 38 -2.81 -29.13 -6.64
CA THR A 38 -2.61 -29.71 -7.96
C THR A 38 -3.41 -28.96 -9.03
N ALA A 39 -4.60 -28.47 -8.69
CA ALA A 39 -5.51 -27.78 -9.60
C ALA A 39 -5.11 -26.33 -9.91
N VAL A 40 -4.29 -25.68 -9.05
CA VAL A 40 -3.85 -24.29 -9.26
C VAL A 40 -3.10 -24.16 -10.59
N ARG A 41 -3.57 -23.27 -11.45
CA ARG A 41 -2.99 -22.99 -12.77
C ARG A 41 -1.80 -22.03 -12.65
N PRO A 42 -0.84 -22.06 -13.56
CA PRO A 42 0.14 -20.99 -13.69
C PRO A 42 -0.54 -19.65 -14.01
N VAL A 43 -0.08 -18.56 -13.37
CA VAL A 43 -0.59 -17.20 -13.65
C VAL A 43 0.04 -16.70 -14.95
N SER A 44 -0.77 -16.46 -15.97
CA SER A 44 -0.30 -15.96 -17.27
C SER A 44 -0.30 -14.43 -17.33
N GLN A 45 0.38 -13.86 -18.32
CA GLN A 45 0.37 -12.42 -18.58
C GLN A 45 -1.05 -11.93 -18.90
N GLU A 46 -1.83 -12.71 -19.63
CA GLU A 46 -3.23 -12.38 -19.96
C GLU A 46 -4.09 -12.28 -18.69
N MET A 47 -3.87 -13.18 -17.72
CA MET A 47 -4.57 -13.14 -16.43
C MET A 47 -4.18 -11.91 -15.59
N LEU A 48 -2.98 -11.36 -15.75
CA LEU A 48 -2.56 -10.13 -15.06
C LEU A 48 -3.13 -8.88 -15.75
N ILE A 49 -3.32 -8.90 -17.07
CA ILE A 49 -3.96 -7.84 -17.85
C ILE A 49 -5.46 -7.78 -17.55
N ASP A 50 -6.13 -8.94 -17.64
CA ASP A 50 -7.56 -9.11 -17.36
C ASP A 50 -7.77 -10.20 -16.30
N PRO A 51 -7.69 -9.83 -15.00
CA PRO A 51 -7.76 -10.81 -13.92
C PRO A 51 -9.14 -11.48 -13.84
N PRO A 52 -9.18 -12.82 -13.69
CA PRO A 52 -10.44 -13.54 -13.46
C PRO A 52 -11.26 -12.89 -12.34
N GLU A 53 -12.57 -12.80 -12.52
CA GLU A 53 -13.45 -12.10 -11.57
C GLU A 53 -13.30 -12.59 -10.14
N GLN A 54 -13.14 -13.92 -9.97
CA GLN A 54 -13.01 -14.56 -8.67
C GLN A 54 -11.65 -14.39 -8.00
N ASP A 55 -10.61 -13.97 -8.74
CA ASP A 55 -9.23 -13.90 -8.27
C ASP A 55 -8.82 -12.47 -7.87
N TRP A 56 -7.76 -12.37 -7.06
CA TRP A 56 -7.07 -11.13 -6.73
C TRP A 56 -5.57 -11.31 -6.93
N LEU A 57 -5.07 -11.11 -8.17
CA LEU A 57 -3.74 -11.52 -8.60
C LEU A 57 -2.64 -10.48 -8.42
N ILE A 58 -3.00 -9.21 -8.28
CA ILE A 58 -2.08 -8.08 -8.20
C ILE A 58 -2.45 -7.22 -6.99
N TRP A 59 -1.50 -6.46 -6.46
CA TRP A 59 -1.62 -5.60 -5.28
C TRP A 59 -2.95 -4.83 -5.17
N ARG A 60 -3.39 -4.12 -6.21
CA ARG A 60 -4.69 -3.41 -6.23
C ARG A 60 -5.65 -4.04 -7.25
N ARG A 61 -5.62 -5.35 -7.37
CA ARG A 61 -6.39 -6.24 -8.24
C ARG A 61 -5.94 -6.27 -9.70
N ASN A 62 -5.61 -5.14 -10.31
CA ASN A 62 -5.21 -5.05 -11.72
C ASN A 62 -4.02 -4.10 -11.90
N TYR A 63 -3.42 -4.12 -13.07
CA TYR A 63 -2.29 -3.24 -13.42
C TYR A 63 -2.60 -1.75 -13.28
N ALA A 64 -3.86 -1.37 -13.43
CA ALA A 64 -4.32 0.01 -13.28
C ALA A 64 -4.51 0.45 -11.82
N SER A 65 -4.27 -0.46 -10.84
CA SER A 65 -4.33 -0.17 -9.40
C SER A 65 -5.70 0.35 -8.91
N TYR A 66 -6.81 -0.20 -9.44
CA TYR A 66 -8.16 0.29 -9.11
C TYR A 66 -8.59 -0.01 -7.68
N GLY A 67 -8.18 -1.13 -7.08
CA GLY A 67 -8.72 -1.56 -5.80
C GLY A 67 -10.22 -1.83 -5.83
N HIS A 68 -10.72 -2.22 -6.99
CA HIS A 68 -12.12 -2.49 -7.32
C HIS A 68 -12.29 -3.93 -7.79
N SER A 69 -13.41 -4.56 -7.43
CA SER A 69 -13.77 -5.92 -7.84
C SER A 69 -15.11 -5.97 -8.57
N PRO A 70 -15.24 -6.73 -9.66
CA PRO A 70 -16.52 -6.94 -10.35
C PRO A 70 -17.47 -7.86 -9.59
N LEU A 71 -17.07 -8.44 -8.46
CA LEU A 71 -17.91 -9.30 -7.65
C LEU A 71 -19.05 -8.50 -6.99
N SER A 72 -20.27 -9.06 -7.03
CA SER A 72 -21.51 -8.40 -6.58
C SER A 72 -22.41 -9.27 -5.72
N GLN A 73 -22.01 -10.48 -5.33
CA GLN A 73 -22.81 -11.33 -4.46
C GLN A 73 -23.06 -10.66 -3.11
N ILE A 74 -21.99 -10.07 -2.52
CA ILE A 74 -22.11 -9.19 -1.35
C ILE A 74 -22.46 -7.80 -1.87
N ASN A 75 -23.65 -7.29 -1.51
CA ASN A 75 -24.21 -6.06 -2.05
C ASN A 75 -25.02 -5.28 -1.00
N LYS A 76 -25.50 -4.10 -1.37
CA LYS A 76 -26.27 -3.20 -0.48
C LYS A 76 -27.47 -3.88 0.21
N SER A 77 -28.11 -4.86 -0.43
CA SER A 77 -29.32 -5.50 0.11
C SER A 77 -29.04 -6.59 1.15
N ASN A 78 -27.80 -7.12 1.20
CA ASN A 78 -27.46 -8.28 2.02
C ASN A 78 -26.21 -8.10 2.91
N VAL A 79 -25.47 -6.99 2.76
CA VAL A 79 -24.21 -6.75 3.51
C VAL A 79 -24.42 -6.77 5.02
N THR A 80 -25.63 -6.50 5.52
CA THR A 80 -25.98 -6.59 6.95
C THR A 80 -25.89 -8.02 7.50
N ASN A 81 -25.85 -9.03 6.62
CA ASN A 81 -25.70 -10.44 6.96
C ASN A 81 -24.24 -10.93 6.82
N LEU A 82 -23.29 -10.02 6.64
CA LEU A 82 -21.87 -10.35 6.52
C LEU A 82 -21.33 -10.76 7.89
N GLU A 83 -20.78 -11.97 7.97
CA GLU A 83 -20.26 -12.55 9.21
C GLU A 83 -18.83 -13.06 9.01
N LEU A 84 -18.09 -13.22 10.12
CA LEU A 84 -16.76 -13.83 10.11
C LEU A 84 -16.86 -15.29 9.66
N ALA A 85 -16.23 -15.62 8.52
CA ALA A 85 -16.19 -16.97 8.00
C ALA A 85 -15.04 -17.77 8.63
N TRP A 86 -13.86 -17.17 8.69
CA TRP A 86 -12.68 -17.75 9.34
C TRP A 86 -11.66 -16.68 9.69
N GLU A 87 -10.74 -17.00 10.59
CA GLU A 87 -9.58 -16.17 10.92
C GLU A 87 -8.35 -17.02 11.22
N ILE A 88 -7.17 -16.45 10.99
CA ILE A 88 -5.89 -17.03 11.39
C ILE A 88 -5.06 -15.99 12.14
N GLU A 89 -4.33 -16.42 13.16
CA GLU A 89 -3.33 -15.58 13.82
C GLU A 89 -2.11 -15.38 12.93
N LEU A 90 -1.56 -14.16 12.94
CA LEU A 90 -0.33 -13.80 12.25
C LEU A 90 0.78 -13.49 13.25
N GLU A 91 2.03 -13.55 12.80
CA GLU A 91 3.18 -13.16 13.62
C GLU A 91 3.17 -11.65 13.88
N ARG A 92 3.69 -11.26 15.06
CA ARG A 92 3.80 -9.84 15.44
C ARG A 92 4.94 -9.17 14.70
N GLY A 93 4.71 -7.97 14.21
CA GLY A 93 5.71 -7.13 13.56
C GLY A 93 5.07 -6.09 12.65
N PRO A 94 5.87 -5.14 12.12
CA PRO A 94 5.37 -4.13 11.21
C PRO A 94 5.03 -4.77 9.86
N ASN A 95 3.80 -4.57 9.39
CA ASN A 95 3.38 -4.99 8.05
C ASN A 95 2.16 -4.20 7.58
N ALA A 96 1.95 -4.11 6.27
CA ALA A 96 0.74 -3.59 5.64
C ALA A 96 0.34 -4.53 4.48
N PRO A 97 -0.03 -5.79 4.78
CA PRO A 97 -0.08 -6.84 3.79
C PRO A 97 -1.27 -6.69 2.85
N THR A 98 -1.05 -7.09 1.60
CA THR A 98 -2.10 -7.38 0.63
C THR A 98 -2.09 -8.88 0.38
N PRO A 99 -3.13 -9.63 0.78
CA PRO A 99 -3.29 -11.01 0.34
C PRO A 99 -3.51 -11.07 -1.17
N LEU A 100 -3.00 -12.11 -1.84
CA LEU A 100 -3.35 -12.44 -3.21
C LEU A 100 -4.10 -13.76 -3.25
N VAL A 101 -5.07 -13.88 -4.14
CA VAL A 101 -5.86 -15.12 -4.28
C VAL A 101 -5.87 -15.57 -5.72
N HIS A 102 -5.57 -16.85 -5.94
CA HIS A 102 -5.61 -17.50 -7.22
C HIS A 102 -6.09 -18.95 -7.12
N ASP A 103 -7.10 -19.30 -7.92
CA ASP A 103 -7.67 -20.66 -7.99
C ASP A 103 -7.97 -21.27 -6.59
N GLY A 104 -8.48 -20.45 -5.66
CA GLY A 104 -8.85 -20.89 -4.31
C GLY A 104 -7.69 -21.00 -3.31
N VAL A 105 -6.47 -20.61 -3.68
CA VAL A 105 -5.33 -20.48 -2.76
C VAL A 105 -5.07 -19.02 -2.46
N LEU A 106 -4.98 -18.68 -1.17
CA LEU A 106 -4.64 -17.35 -0.68
C LEU A 106 -3.16 -17.32 -0.26
N TYR A 107 -2.39 -16.42 -0.87
CA TYR A 107 -0.98 -16.19 -0.55
C TYR A 107 -0.85 -14.91 0.26
N LEU A 108 -0.18 -14.98 1.41
CA LEU A 108 -0.01 -13.85 2.32
C LEU A 108 1.43 -13.74 2.80
N LEU A 109 2.08 -12.63 2.50
CA LEU A 109 3.35 -12.27 3.10
C LEU A 109 3.12 -11.66 4.49
N SER A 110 3.43 -12.43 5.51
CA SER A 110 3.41 -11.99 6.90
C SER A 110 4.72 -11.31 7.28
N THR A 111 4.82 -10.80 8.49
CA THR A 111 6.07 -10.23 9.02
C THR A 111 7.19 -11.29 9.10
N GLN A 112 8.44 -10.84 9.31
CA GLN A 112 9.61 -11.71 9.40
C GLN A 112 9.83 -12.57 8.14
N ASP A 113 9.49 -12.03 6.97
CA ASP A 113 9.65 -12.67 5.66
C ASP A 113 9.06 -14.09 5.62
N THR A 114 7.88 -14.25 6.24
CA THR A 114 7.12 -15.50 6.25
C THR A 114 6.00 -15.44 5.23
N LEU A 115 6.04 -16.30 4.23
CA LEU A 115 4.99 -16.45 3.23
C LEU A 115 4.10 -17.65 3.57
N LEU A 116 2.80 -17.44 3.58
CA LEU A 116 1.77 -18.44 3.84
C LEU A 116 0.99 -18.70 2.56
N ALA A 117 0.73 -19.97 2.25
CA ALA A 117 -0.32 -20.37 1.33
C ALA A 117 -1.45 -21.05 2.11
N LEU A 118 -2.65 -20.54 1.94
CA LEU A 118 -3.82 -20.94 2.70
C LEU A 118 -4.93 -21.40 1.75
N ASN A 119 -5.73 -22.34 2.18
CA ASN A 119 -7.01 -22.61 1.54
C ASN A 119 -7.90 -21.37 1.72
N ALA A 120 -8.24 -20.69 0.62
CA ALA A 120 -8.98 -19.44 0.66
C ALA A 120 -10.43 -19.59 1.18
N MET A 121 -10.98 -20.81 1.21
CA MET A 121 -12.31 -21.11 1.74
C MET A 121 -12.31 -21.29 3.27
N SER A 122 -11.25 -21.90 3.83
CA SER A 122 -11.23 -22.35 5.23
C SER A 122 -10.16 -21.68 6.11
N GLY A 123 -9.14 -21.05 5.51
CA GLY A 123 -7.98 -20.53 6.22
C GLY A 123 -6.97 -21.61 6.61
N GLU A 124 -7.17 -22.88 6.22
CA GLU A 124 -6.23 -23.97 6.48
C GLU A 124 -4.90 -23.73 5.77
N GLU A 125 -3.78 -23.89 6.51
CA GLU A 125 -2.44 -23.71 5.97
C GLU A 125 -2.05 -24.88 5.06
N LEU A 126 -1.78 -24.57 3.78
CA LEU A 126 -1.36 -25.54 2.78
C LEU A 126 0.15 -25.73 2.79
N TRP A 127 0.89 -24.63 2.86
CA TRP A 127 2.33 -24.60 3.04
C TRP A 127 2.80 -23.26 3.61
N ARG A 128 4.02 -23.26 4.15
CA ARG A 128 4.70 -22.09 4.72
C ARG A 128 6.15 -22.09 4.28
N TYR A 129 6.62 -20.90 3.89
CA TYR A 129 8.04 -20.62 3.69
C TYR A 129 8.46 -19.47 4.59
N ARG A 130 9.65 -19.57 5.18
CA ARG A 130 10.27 -18.49 5.94
C ARG A 130 11.68 -18.27 5.42
N HIS A 131 11.97 -17.04 5.02
CA HIS A 131 13.33 -16.65 4.66
C HIS A 131 14.14 -16.37 5.93
N GLU A 132 15.28 -17.04 6.07
CA GLU A 132 16.16 -16.86 7.23
C GLU A 132 17.08 -15.66 6.99
N SER A 133 16.89 -14.59 7.73
CA SER A 133 17.69 -13.37 7.69
C SER A 133 18.05 -12.90 9.08
N SER A 134 19.22 -12.26 9.23
CA SER A 134 19.63 -11.58 10.46
C SER A 134 19.12 -10.13 10.53
N GLU A 135 18.55 -9.63 9.45
CA GLU A 135 18.07 -8.26 9.36
C GLU A 135 16.74 -8.05 10.10
N ALA A 136 16.53 -6.84 10.59
CA ALA A 136 15.29 -6.49 11.26
C ALA A 136 14.11 -6.53 10.26
N PRO A 137 12.94 -7.07 10.67
CA PRO A 137 11.77 -7.09 9.80
C PRO A 137 11.40 -5.70 9.31
N SER A 138 11.17 -5.55 8.00
CA SER A 138 10.63 -4.33 7.41
C SER A 138 9.16 -4.52 7.04
N SER A 139 8.38 -3.42 7.10
CA SER A 139 6.99 -3.44 6.64
C SER A 139 6.94 -3.74 5.14
N LYS A 140 6.14 -4.73 4.75
CA LYS A 140 5.92 -5.13 3.37
C LYS A 140 4.46 -4.86 2.96
N ILE A 141 4.26 -4.52 1.69
CA ILE A 141 2.91 -4.37 1.12
C ILE A 141 2.43 -5.66 0.50
N GLY A 142 3.31 -6.43 -0.13
CA GLY A 142 2.87 -7.69 -0.76
C GLY A 142 3.91 -8.38 -1.60
N ILE A 143 3.40 -9.26 -2.44
CA ILE A 143 4.10 -10.19 -3.33
C ILE A 143 3.59 -10.05 -4.75
N ALA A 144 4.17 -10.77 -5.70
CA ALA A 144 3.62 -10.94 -7.04
C ALA A 144 3.46 -12.43 -7.40
N LEU A 145 2.52 -12.72 -8.29
CA LEU A 145 2.27 -14.06 -8.85
C LEU A 145 2.57 -14.04 -10.35
N TYR A 146 3.36 -14.98 -10.85
CA TYR A 146 3.60 -15.16 -12.28
C TYR A 146 4.09 -16.57 -12.62
N GLY A 147 3.54 -17.16 -13.68
CA GLY A 147 3.84 -18.54 -14.03
C GLY A 147 3.48 -19.47 -12.86
N ASN A 148 4.42 -20.31 -12.49
CA ASN A 148 4.33 -21.16 -11.29
C ASN A 148 5.04 -20.55 -10.07
N LYS A 149 5.26 -19.23 -10.05
CA LYS A 149 6.08 -18.55 -9.03
C LYS A 149 5.26 -17.63 -8.15
N VAL A 150 5.59 -17.61 -6.86
CA VAL A 150 5.31 -16.51 -5.93
C VAL A 150 6.61 -15.75 -5.71
N LEU A 151 6.61 -14.45 -6.00
CA LEU A 151 7.79 -13.59 -5.97
C LEU A 151 7.73 -12.72 -4.70
N MET A 152 8.67 -12.93 -3.79
CA MET A 152 8.66 -12.41 -2.44
C MET A 152 9.89 -11.53 -2.18
N PRO A 153 9.71 -10.22 -1.81
CA PRO A 153 10.80 -9.38 -1.34
C PRO A 153 11.14 -9.68 0.13
N THR A 154 12.43 -9.70 0.49
CA THR A 154 12.89 -10.00 1.86
C THR A 154 13.53 -8.79 2.56
N ALA A 155 13.78 -8.89 3.88
CA ALA A 155 14.36 -7.82 4.68
C ALA A 155 15.84 -7.58 4.38
N ASP A 156 16.56 -8.61 3.96
CA ASP A 156 17.98 -8.57 3.58
C ASP A 156 18.21 -8.26 2.10
N LEU A 157 17.21 -7.67 1.44
CA LEU A 157 17.25 -7.23 0.03
C LEU A 157 17.35 -8.38 -0.98
N HIS A 158 16.80 -9.53 -0.68
CA HIS A 158 16.65 -10.59 -1.66
C HIS A 158 15.26 -10.54 -2.32
N MET A 159 15.20 -10.97 -3.56
CA MET A 159 13.98 -11.37 -4.23
C MET A 159 14.00 -12.89 -4.33
N VAL A 160 12.99 -13.53 -3.77
CA VAL A 160 12.88 -14.99 -3.71
C VAL A 160 11.70 -15.45 -4.55
N ALA A 161 11.92 -16.36 -5.47
CA ALA A 161 10.86 -17.04 -6.21
C ALA A 161 10.60 -18.42 -5.61
N LEU A 162 9.36 -18.64 -5.21
CA LEU A 162 8.89 -19.92 -4.67
C LEU A 162 7.92 -20.58 -5.65
N ASP A 163 7.95 -21.89 -5.74
CA ASP A 163 6.90 -22.62 -6.45
C ASP A 163 5.55 -22.43 -5.76
N HIS A 164 4.55 -21.98 -6.48
CA HIS A 164 3.25 -21.59 -5.92
C HIS A 164 2.46 -22.75 -5.29
N LYS A 165 2.79 -24.00 -5.64
CA LYS A 165 2.12 -25.21 -5.12
C LYS A 165 2.81 -25.79 -3.91
N SER A 166 4.14 -25.75 -3.88
CA SER A 166 4.93 -26.43 -2.85
C SER A 166 5.63 -25.49 -1.87
N GLY A 167 5.80 -24.20 -2.20
CA GLY A 167 6.62 -23.27 -1.43
C GLY A 167 8.13 -23.55 -1.52
N GLU A 168 8.57 -24.45 -2.41
CA GLU A 168 9.99 -24.71 -2.64
C GLU A 168 10.65 -23.55 -3.39
N VAL A 169 11.91 -23.22 -3.00
CA VAL A 169 12.67 -22.15 -3.64
C VAL A 169 13.06 -22.55 -5.07
N ILE A 170 12.65 -21.73 -6.04
CA ILE A 170 13.05 -21.86 -7.45
C ILE A 170 14.37 -21.10 -7.68
N TRP A 171 14.43 -19.86 -7.22
CA TRP A 171 15.64 -19.04 -7.18
C TRP A 171 15.58 -18.02 -6.05
N ASP A 172 16.75 -17.58 -5.60
CA ASP A 172 16.94 -16.60 -4.54
C ASP A 172 18.09 -15.68 -4.95
N THR A 173 17.81 -14.38 -5.15
CA THR A 173 18.78 -13.41 -5.69
C THR A 173 18.82 -12.15 -4.84
N GLY A 174 20.02 -11.81 -4.35
CA GLY A 174 20.25 -10.56 -3.65
C GLY A 174 20.33 -9.36 -4.59
N ILE A 175 19.66 -8.27 -4.24
CA ILE A 175 19.79 -6.97 -4.92
C ILE A 175 21.05 -6.31 -4.38
N ASN A 176 22.05 -6.13 -5.24
CA ASN A 176 23.34 -5.58 -4.83
C ASN A 176 23.23 -4.09 -4.50
N THR A 177 23.67 -3.72 -3.29
CA THR A 177 23.88 -2.35 -2.89
C THR A 177 25.36 -2.19 -2.59
N GLU A 178 26.09 -1.39 -3.37
CA GLU A 178 27.53 -1.19 -3.19
C GLU A 178 27.89 -0.59 -1.83
N GLN A 179 26.91 -0.09 -1.10
CA GLN A 179 27.07 0.48 0.23
C GLN A 179 26.68 -0.57 1.28
N SER A 180 27.70 -1.20 1.84
CA SER A 180 27.53 -2.07 3.00
C SER A 180 27.33 -1.26 4.27
N GLY A 181 26.16 -1.40 4.89
CA GLY A 181 25.98 -1.19 6.32
C GLY A 181 25.54 0.20 6.78
N VAL A 182 24.75 0.20 7.75
CA VAL A 182 24.36 1.10 8.84
C VAL A 182 22.92 1.61 8.80
N LEU A 183 22.31 1.94 7.66
CA LEU A 183 20.84 2.07 7.57
C LEU A 183 20.42 1.40 6.28
N PRO A 184 19.55 0.43 6.37
CA PRO A 184 19.30 -0.44 5.25
C PRO A 184 18.41 0.23 4.22
N TYR A 185 18.73 -0.02 2.98
CA TYR A 185 17.72 -0.11 1.95
C TYR A 185 16.61 -1.08 2.39
N ALA A 186 15.42 -0.94 1.86
CA ALA A 186 14.33 -1.87 2.14
C ALA A 186 13.46 -2.12 0.90
N LEU A 187 13.02 -3.37 0.73
CA LEU A 187 12.04 -3.76 -0.27
C LEU A 187 10.66 -3.76 0.39
N ARG A 188 9.90 -2.67 0.27
CA ARG A 188 8.58 -2.53 0.92
C ARG A 188 7.42 -2.77 -0.02
N GLY A 189 7.48 -2.24 -1.24
CA GLY A 189 6.46 -2.42 -2.27
C GLY A 189 6.39 -3.85 -2.78
N ALA A 190 5.21 -4.30 -3.19
CA ALA A 190 5.09 -5.51 -3.99
C ALA A 190 5.77 -5.30 -5.35
N PRO A 191 6.46 -6.30 -5.90
CA PRO A 191 7.05 -6.21 -7.23
C PRO A 191 5.97 -6.15 -8.32
N VAL A 192 6.28 -5.47 -9.43
CA VAL A 192 5.41 -5.36 -10.61
C VAL A 192 5.94 -6.27 -11.70
N ILE A 193 5.08 -7.12 -12.24
CA ILE A 193 5.38 -7.93 -13.42
C ILE A 193 5.06 -7.11 -14.67
N ALA A 194 6.03 -6.91 -15.55
CA ALA A 194 5.86 -6.18 -16.80
C ALA A 194 6.60 -6.90 -17.93
N GLY A 195 5.86 -7.58 -18.81
CA GLY A 195 6.46 -8.46 -19.80
C GLY A 195 7.28 -9.59 -19.17
N ASN A 196 8.57 -9.66 -19.51
CA ASN A 196 9.51 -10.63 -18.94
C ASN A 196 10.29 -10.09 -17.73
N MET A 197 9.91 -8.93 -17.24
CA MET A 197 10.62 -8.26 -16.16
C MET A 197 9.81 -8.26 -14.87
N LEU A 198 10.53 -8.40 -13.77
CA LEU A 198 10.07 -8.07 -12.43
C LEU A 198 10.67 -6.73 -12.05
N VAL A 199 9.83 -5.71 -11.84
CA VAL A 199 10.28 -4.36 -11.52
C VAL A 199 10.03 -4.06 -10.05
N GLN A 200 11.10 -3.73 -9.31
CA GLN A 200 11.07 -3.52 -7.86
C GLN A 200 11.61 -2.15 -7.48
N GLY A 201 10.81 -1.39 -6.74
CA GLY A 201 11.25 -0.16 -6.09
C GLY A 201 12.00 -0.42 -4.79
N VAL A 202 13.02 0.39 -4.50
CA VAL A 202 13.85 0.28 -3.31
C VAL A 202 13.74 1.53 -2.45
N THR A 203 13.44 1.33 -1.17
CA THR A 203 13.39 2.40 -0.16
C THR A 203 14.79 2.72 0.34
N ALA A 204 15.15 4.01 0.38
CA ALA A 204 16.49 4.47 0.77
C ALA A 204 16.43 5.86 1.44
N THR A 205 15.65 6.01 2.49
CA THR A 205 15.27 7.30 3.08
C THR A 205 16.45 8.24 3.37
N PHE A 206 17.51 7.74 3.99
CA PHE A 206 18.70 8.53 4.37
C PHE A 206 19.99 8.03 3.73
N MET A 207 19.89 7.15 2.74
CA MET A 207 21.08 6.59 2.10
C MET A 207 21.70 7.59 1.12
N PRO A 208 23.02 7.82 1.20
CA PRO A 208 23.72 8.60 0.19
C PRO A 208 23.50 8.03 -1.23
N GLY A 209 23.25 8.92 -2.19
CA GLY A 209 22.91 8.54 -3.56
C GLY A 209 21.44 8.17 -3.78
N GLY A 210 20.64 8.12 -2.71
CA GLY A 210 19.18 7.92 -2.78
C GLY A 210 18.71 6.51 -3.08
N GLY A 211 17.41 6.40 -3.39
CA GLY A 211 16.75 5.16 -3.80
C GLY A 211 17.00 4.80 -5.27
N PHE A 212 16.47 3.68 -5.67
CA PHE A 212 16.52 3.22 -7.05
C PHE A 212 15.37 2.27 -7.38
N ILE A 213 15.16 2.03 -8.66
CA ILE A 213 14.25 1.01 -9.20
C ILE A 213 15.12 0.01 -9.96
N VAL A 214 14.87 -1.29 -9.76
CA VAL A 214 15.56 -2.35 -10.50
C VAL A 214 14.59 -3.16 -11.35
N GLY A 215 15.04 -3.55 -12.53
CA GLY A 215 14.42 -4.58 -13.34
C GLY A 215 15.20 -5.89 -13.21
N LEU A 216 14.51 -6.94 -12.78
CA LEU A 216 15.04 -8.28 -12.66
C LEU A 216 14.43 -9.19 -13.74
N ASP A 217 15.22 -10.07 -14.30
CA ASP A 217 14.74 -11.12 -15.20
C ASP A 217 13.85 -12.10 -14.41
N LEU A 218 12.63 -12.35 -14.89
CA LEU A 218 11.62 -13.18 -14.19
C LEU A 218 12.01 -14.65 -14.01
N GLU A 219 12.86 -15.18 -14.91
CA GLU A 219 13.24 -16.59 -14.86
C GLU A 219 14.44 -16.84 -13.94
N THR A 220 15.34 -15.86 -13.83
CA THR A 220 16.61 -16.03 -13.11
C THR A 220 16.75 -15.17 -11.86
N GLY A 221 15.91 -14.11 -11.72
CA GLY A 221 16.03 -13.09 -10.67
C GLY A 221 17.24 -12.15 -10.85
N GLN A 222 18.03 -12.30 -11.93
CA GLN A 222 19.22 -11.46 -12.13
C GLN A 222 18.84 -10.03 -12.48
N GLU A 223 19.57 -9.05 -11.90
CA GLU A 223 19.40 -7.63 -12.22
C GLU A 223 19.83 -7.37 -13.67
N VAL A 224 18.93 -6.77 -14.45
CA VAL A 224 19.13 -6.40 -15.85
C VAL A 224 19.46 -4.91 -15.97
N TRP A 225 18.75 -4.07 -15.21
CA TRP A 225 18.92 -2.63 -15.23
C TRP A 225 18.58 -2.00 -13.87
N ARG A 226 19.06 -0.77 -13.70
CA ARG A 226 18.81 0.07 -12.53
C ARG A 226 18.57 1.51 -12.94
N PHE A 227 17.54 2.14 -12.35
CA PHE A 227 17.24 3.56 -12.48
C PHE A 227 17.43 4.26 -11.13
N ASN A 228 18.34 5.24 -11.04
CA ASN A 228 18.56 6.04 -9.84
C ASN A 228 17.44 7.07 -9.66
N THR A 229 16.78 7.08 -8.51
CA THR A 229 15.65 7.98 -8.23
C THR A 229 16.08 9.35 -7.71
N VAL A 230 17.36 9.52 -7.39
CA VAL A 230 18.04 10.77 -7.14
C VAL A 230 19.00 10.99 -8.31
N ALA A 231 18.88 12.09 -9.02
CA ALA A 231 19.74 12.38 -10.16
C ALA A 231 21.20 12.56 -9.71
N TRP A 232 22.11 11.81 -10.32
CA TRP A 232 23.54 11.88 -9.99
C TRP A 232 24.25 13.01 -10.75
N PRO A 233 25.37 13.55 -10.23
CA PRO A 233 26.15 14.54 -10.94
C PRO A 233 26.58 14.04 -12.33
N GLY A 234 26.29 14.84 -13.36
CA GLY A 234 26.58 14.49 -14.76
C GLY A 234 25.47 13.71 -15.49
N GLU A 235 24.44 13.22 -14.78
CA GLU A 235 23.25 12.63 -15.37
C GLU A 235 22.17 13.70 -15.64
N PRO A 236 21.15 13.42 -16.48
CA PRO A 236 19.98 14.29 -16.62
C PRO A 236 19.35 14.61 -15.26
N GLY A 237 19.16 15.89 -14.97
CA GLY A 237 18.67 16.35 -13.66
C GLY A 237 19.75 16.49 -12.57
N GLY A 238 20.98 16.08 -12.81
CA GLY A 238 22.07 16.16 -11.83
C GLY A 238 22.40 17.57 -11.36
N ASN A 239 22.06 18.59 -12.16
CA ASN A 239 22.22 20.02 -11.87
C ASN A 239 21.06 20.62 -11.06
N THR A 240 20.08 19.82 -10.64
CA THR A 240 18.91 20.30 -9.87
C THR A 240 19.07 20.17 -8.36
N TRP A 241 20.25 19.87 -7.88
CA TRP A 241 20.56 19.60 -6.48
C TRP A 241 21.41 20.70 -5.82
N ASN A 242 21.31 21.95 -6.29
CA ASN A 242 22.05 23.09 -5.72
C ASN A 242 23.56 22.82 -5.52
N ASP A 243 24.18 22.12 -6.49
CA ASP A 243 25.57 21.67 -6.45
C ASP A 243 25.95 20.78 -5.23
N ILE A 244 24.96 20.18 -4.57
CA ILE A 244 25.18 19.24 -3.48
C ILE A 244 25.90 17.99 -4.02
N PRO A 245 27.01 17.54 -3.39
CA PRO A 245 27.72 16.36 -3.82
C PRO A 245 26.87 15.09 -3.59
N LEU A 246 27.15 14.02 -4.34
CA LEU A 246 26.34 12.81 -4.34
C LEU A 246 26.20 12.17 -2.96
N GLU A 247 27.26 12.16 -2.18
CA GLU A 247 27.33 11.61 -0.83
C GLU A 247 26.43 12.34 0.19
N GLU A 248 25.95 13.53 -0.15
CA GLU A 248 25.01 14.31 0.64
C GLU A 248 23.59 14.29 0.08
N ARG A 249 23.38 13.75 -1.13
CA ARG A 249 22.03 13.58 -1.70
C ARG A 249 21.39 12.31 -1.14
N SER A 250 20.13 12.39 -0.74
CA SER A 250 19.36 11.25 -0.23
C SER A 250 17.89 11.38 -0.58
N GLY A 251 17.08 10.38 -0.27
CA GLY A 251 15.64 10.36 -0.56
C GLY A 251 15.32 9.62 -1.85
N GLY A 252 14.27 10.03 -2.54
CA GLY A 252 13.77 9.34 -3.74
C GLY A 252 13.33 7.89 -3.47
N SER A 253 12.97 7.56 -2.23
CA SER A 253 12.53 6.21 -1.84
C SER A 253 11.32 5.75 -2.65
N VAL A 254 11.31 4.48 -3.07
CA VAL A 254 10.19 3.84 -3.75
C VAL A 254 9.65 2.73 -2.87
N TRP A 255 8.61 3.03 -2.10
CA TRP A 255 8.09 2.11 -1.08
C TRP A 255 6.64 1.67 -1.30
N VAL A 256 5.98 2.19 -2.33
CA VAL A 256 4.66 1.75 -2.80
C VAL A 256 4.82 1.07 -4.16
N PRO A 257 4.06 0.02 -4.47
CA PRO A 257 4.13 -0.64 -5.76
C PRO A 257 3.81 0.30 -6.92
N GLY A 258 4.41 0.05 -8.07
CA GLY A 258 4.10 0.74 -9.32
C GLY A 258 2.84 0.21 -10.00
N SER A 259 2.48 0.85 -11.12
CA SER A 259 1.46 0.39 -12.06
C SER A 259 2.11 0.09 -13.41
N TYR A 260 1.45 -0.70 -14.24
CA TYR A 260 1.93 -1.06 -15.57
C TYR A 260 0.83 -0.87 -16.62
N ASP A 261 1.17 -0.23 -17.72
CA ASP A 261 0.32 -0.15 -18.90
C ASP A 261 0.89 -1.07 -19.98
N PRO A 262 0.23 -2.21 -20.27
CA PRO A 262 0.72 -3.15 -21.26
C PRO A 262 0.56 -2.67 -22.71
N GLU A 263 -0.31 -1.69 -23.00
CA GLU A 263 -0.48 -1.12 -24.34
C GLU A 263 0.62 -0.12 -24.67
N LEU A 264 0.97 0.72 -23.68
CA LEU A 264 2.06 1.68 -23.80
C LEU A 264 3.44 1.06 -23.52
N ASP A 265 3.46 -0.13 -22.91
CA ASP A 265 4.65 -0.80 -22.37
C ASP A 265 5.46 0.13 -21.46
N LEU A 266 4.79 0.67 -20.43
CA LEU A 266 5.35 1.59 -19.45
C LEU A 266 5.01 1.16 -18.02
N VAL A 267 6.02 1.16 -17.14
CA VAL A 267 5.82 1.07 -15.69
C VAL A 267 5.89 2.45 -15.06
N TYR A 268 4.99 2.74 -14.13
CA TYR A 268 4.91 4.04 -13.45
C TYR A 268 5.19 3.87 -11.97
N PHE A 269 6.13 4.67 -11.47
CA PHE A 269 6.45 4.69 -10.04
C PHE A 269 6.37 6.11 -9.48
N GLY A 270 6.03 6.19 -8.20
CA GLY A 270 6.14 7.39 -7.41
C GLY A 270 7.40 7.41 -6.60
N LEU A 271 8.00 8.58 -6.50
CA LEU A 271 9.23 8.81 -5.77
C LEU A 271 8.95 9.71 -4.57
N ALA A 272 9.50 9.33 -3.40
CA ALA A 272 9.39 10.08 -2.17
C ALA A 272 10.31 11.33 -2.17
N PRO A 273 10.15 12.28 -1.24
CA PRO A 273 11.02 13.44 -1.12
C PRO A 273 12.43 13.10 -0.68
N THR A 274 13.28 14.12 -0.59
CA THR A 274 14.51 14.06 0.21
C THR A 274 14.23 14.51 1.64
N TYR A 275 15.02 14.01 2.57
CA TYR A 275 14.92 14.38 3.99
C TYR A 275 16.10 15.23 4.46
N HIS A 276 17.12 15.39 3.63
CA HIS A 276 18.23 16.30 3.85
C HIS A 276 18.00 17.60 3.07
N THR A 277 17.11 18.44 3.59
CA THR A 277 16.50 19.54 2.87
C THR A 277 17.19 20.90 3.09
N GLU A 278 17.96 21.09 4.17
CA GLU A 278 18.63 22.36 4.50
C GLU A 278 19.52 22.90 3.36
N PRO A 279 20.35 22.07 2.68
CA PRO A 279 21.17 22.57 1.59
C PRO A 279 20.38 23.10 0.39
N LEU A 280 19.14 22.64 0.21
CA LEU A 280 18.24 23.08 -0.87
C LEU A 280 17.58 24.44 -0.59
N LEU A 281 17.68 24.94 0.66
CA LEU A 281 17.21 26.29 1.04
C LEU A 281 18.25 27.38 0.77
N ARG A 282 19.51 27.00 0.52
CA ARG A 282 20.58 27.97 0.24
C ARG A 282 20.34 28.64 -1.12
N PRO A 283 20.72 29.92 -1.27
CA PRO A 283 20.65 30.60 -2.56
C PRO A 283 21.37 29.81 -3.65
N VAL A 284 20.78 29.77 -4.84
CA VAL A 284 21.38 29.14 -6.02
C VAL A 284 22.18 30.22 -6.75
N ASP A 285 23.50 30.17 -6.62
CA ASP A 285 24.44 31.19 -7.17
C ASP A 285 25.20 30.73 -8.43
N ILE A 286 24.88 29.51 -8.94
CA ILE A 286 25.59 28.90 -10.09
C ILE A 286 24.64 28.88 -11.30
N GLU A 287 25.11 29.44 -12.44
CA GLU A 287 24.32 29.44 -13.68
C GLU A 287 24.02 28.02 -14.16
N GLY A 288 22.73 27.75 -14.48
CA GLY A 288 22.24 26.44 -14.95
C GLY A 288 22.05 25.40 -13.86
N VAL A 289 22.25 25.76 -12.59
CA VAL A 289 21.91 24.92 -11.43
C VAL A 289 20.58 25.37 -10.85
N THR A 290 19.78 24.43 -10.37
CA THR A 290 18.54 24.68 -9.61
C THR A 290 18.55 23.91 -8.29
N ASN A 291 17.52 24.07 -7.48
CA ASN A 291 17.32 23.37 -6.21
C ASN A 291 16.05 22.50 -6.19
N ASP A 292 15.58 22.04 -7.35
CA ASP A 292 14.35 21.24 -7.47
C ASP A 292 14.51 19.82 -6.94
N ALA A 293 15.73 19.31 -6.86
CA ALA A 293 16.10 17.97 -6.36
C ALA A 293 15.46 16.82 -7.14
N LEU A 294 15.66 16.75 -8.47
CA LEU A 294 15.13 15.66 -9.30
C LEU A 294 15.78 14.30 -8.92
N TYR A 295 15.01 13.21 -8.91
CA TYR A 295 13.59 13.07 -9.28
C TYR A 295 12.68 12.94 -8.05
N THR A 296 13.01 13.53 -6.90
CA THR A 296 12.17 13.46 -5.70
C THR A 296 10.77 14.00 -5.98
N ASN A 297 9.76 13.46 -5.28
CA ASN A 297 8.33 13.84 -5.44
C ASN A 297 7.83 13.82 -6.89
N SER A 298 8.33 12.88 -7.70
CA SER A 298 7.95 12.75 -9.10
C SER A 298 7.17 11.45 -9.37
N THR A 299 6.41 11.46 -10.44
CA THR A 299 6.06 10.27 -11.19
C THR A 299 7.10 10.07 -12.27
N VAL A 300 7.62 8.84 -12.38
CA VAL A 300 8.49 8.42 -13.47
C VAL A 300 7.83 7.32 -14.28
N ALA A 301 7.94 7.37 -15.61
CA ALA A 301 7.51 6.31 -16.52
C ALA A 301 8.75 5.70 -17.18
N LEU A 302 8.94 4.39 -16.99
CA LEU A 302 10.11 3.66 -17.45
C LEU A 302 9.72 2.55 -18.42
N ARG A 303 10.60 2.26 -19.39
CA ARG A 303 10.52 1.03 -20.19
C ARG A 303 10.86 -0.17 -19.32
N PRO A 304 9.98 -1.18 -19.20
CA PRO A 304 10.21 -2.30 -18.29
C PRO A 304 11.45 -3.14 -18.66
N GLU A 305 11.77 -3.30 -19.95
CA GLU A 305 12.90 -4.11 -20.40
C GLU A 305 14.27 -3.45 -20.19
N THR A 306 14.34 -2.10 -20.20
CA THR A 306 15.61 -1.38 -20.23
C THR A 306 15.82 -0.42 -19.06
N GLY A 307 14.77 -0.06 -18.33
CA GLY A 307 14.79 0.99 -17.31
C GLY A 307 14.93 2.40 -17.87
N GLU A 308 14.81 2.57 -19.20
CA GLU A 308 14.86 3.88 -19.86
C GLU A 308 13.74 4.78 -19.36
N LEU A 309 14.11 6.00 -18.89
CA LEU A 309 13.14 7.02 -18.52
C LEU A 309 12.52 7.62 -19.78
N VAL A 310 11.19 7.38 -19.96
CA VAL A 310 10.42 7.92 -21.07
C VAL A 310 9.96 9.33 -20.76
N TRP A 311 9.40 9.54 -19.58
CA TRP A 311 9.04 10.84 -19.05
C TRP A 311 9.00 10.86 -17.52
N TYR A 312 9.05 12.06 -16.96
CA TYR A 312 8.78 12.30 -15.55
C TYR A 312 7.94 13.56 -15.39
N PHE A 313 7.24 13.63 -14.26
CA PHE A 313 6.53 14.83 -13.81
C PHE A 313 6.81 15.04 -12.33
N GLN A 314 7.44 16.16 -11.95
CA GLN A 314 7.68 16.51 -10.56
C GLN A 314 6.48 17.25 -9.99
N HIS A 315 5.78 16.63 -9.05
CA HIS A 315 4.54 17.15 -8.45
C HIS A 315 4.79 18.33 -7.51
N ILE A 316 5.88 18.30 -6.77
CA ILE A 316 6.34 19.39 -5.92
C ILE A 316 7.88 19.37 -5.90
N ALA A 317 8.49 20.50 -6.26
CA ALA A 317 9.91 20.69 -6.20
C ALA A 317 10.35 21.14 -4.81
N ASN A 318 11.58 20.78 -4.39
CA ASN A 318 12.20 21.28 -3.16
C ASN A 318 11.29 21.15 -1.92
N ASP A 319 10.71 19.97 -1.72
CA ASP A 319 9.85 19.68 -0.58
C ASP A 319 10.61 19.73 0.74
N GLN A 320 10.15 20.57 1.67
CA GLN A 320 10.76 20.78 2.97
C GLN A 320 10.00 20.10 4.13
N TRP A 321 8.85 19.46 3.84
CA TRP A 321 7.88 19.04 4.85
C TRP A 321 7.44 17.59 4.77
N ASP A 322 8.18 16.77 4.03
CA ASP A 322 7.85 15.35 3.87
C ASP A 322 6.45 15.12 3.26
N LEU A 323 6.19 15.79 2.13
CA LEU A 323 4.87 15.80 1.47
C LEU A 323 4.68 14.69 0.43
N ASP A 324 5.37 13.62 0.55
CA ASP A 324 5.41 12.42 -0.31
C ASP A 324 4.39 12.37 -1.47
N TRP A 325 4.90 12.05 -2.67
CA TRP A 325 4.10 11.70 -3.85
C TRP A 325 4.38 10.28 -4.35
N VAL A 326 4.73 9.39 -3.46
CA VAL A 326 5.17 8.01 -3.75
C VAL A 326 4.01 7.02 -3.91
N TYR A 327 2.77 7.43 -3.62
CA TYR A 327 1.60 6.54 -3.51
C TYR A 327 1.17 5.94 -4.86
N GLU A 328 0.02 5.26 -4.90
CA GLU A 328 -0.46 4.56 -6.10
C GLU A 328 -0.62 5.50 -7.30
N ARG A 329 -0.33 4.96 -8.49
CA ARG A 329 -0.64 5.54 -9.79
C ARG A 329 -1.81 4.77 -10.36
N GLN A 330 -3.00 5.37 -10.36
CA GLN A 330 -4.17 4.74 -10.96
C GLN A 330 -4.21 5.09 -12.45
N LEU A 331 -4.26 4.05 -13.30
CA LEU A 331 -4.37 4.23 -14.74
C LEU A 331 -5.85 4.22 -15.11
N ILE A 332 -6.43 5.39 -15.33
CA ILE A 332 -7.86 5.54 -15.58
C ILE A 332 -8.13 6.08 -16.98
N GLU A 333 -9.22 5.62 -17.57
CA GLU A 333 -9.72 6.20 -18.81
C GLU A 333 -10.71 7.33 -18.51
N ILE A 334 -10.44 8.51 -19.06
CA ILE A 334 -11.33 9.67 -18.94
C ILE A 334 -11.57 10.32 -20.29
N GLU A 335 -12.74 10.93 -20.46
CA GLU A 335 -13.06 11.72 -21.64
C GLU A 335 -12.69 13.19 -21.42
N LEU A 336 -11.75 13.71 -22.19
CA LEU A 336 -11.33 15.11 -22.16
C LEU A 336 -11.48 15.73 -23.56
N GLY A 337 -12.37 16.73 -23.68
CA GLY A 337 -12.58 17.41 -24.95
C GLY A 337 -13.09 16.52 -26.08
N GLY A 338 -13.80 15.44 -25.77
CA GLY A 338 -14.31 14.45 -26.73
C GLY A 338 -13.27 13.41 -27.19
N VAL A 339 -12.16 13.30 -26.46
CA VAL A 339 -11.12 12.28 -26.69
C VAL A 339 -10.93 11.47 -25.41
N THR A 340 -11.03 10.15 -25.50
CA THR A 340 -10.68 9.24 -24.41
C THR A 340 -9.16 9.19 -24.28
N ARG A 341 -8.64 9.40 -23.06
CA ARG A 341 -7.21 9.32 -22.72
C ARG A 341 -7.00 8.39 -21.55
N THR A 342 -5.94 7.59 -21.60
CA THR A 342 -5.41 6.91 -20.42
C THR A 342 -4.60 7.90 -19.60
N VAL A 343 -4.94 8.03 -18.33
CA VAL A 343 -4.42 9.04 -17.43
C VAL A 343 -3.78 8.38 -16.21
N VAL A 344 -2.60 8.83 -15.84
CA VAL A 344 -2.01 8.55 -14.52
C VAL A 344 -2.61 9.51 -13.51
N LEU A 345 -3.50 9.01 -12.64
CA LEU A 345 -4.10 9.77 -11.56
C LEU A 345 -3.38 9.43 -10.25
N THR A 346 -2.84 10.42 -9.56
CA THR A 346 -2.11 10.23 -8.30
C THR A 346 -2.21 11.46 -7.40
N ALA A 347 -2.00 11.28 -6.09
CA ALA A 347 -1.90 12.38 -5.14
C ALA A 347 -0.84 12.10 -4.09
N GLY A 348 -0.23 13.17 -3.59
CA GLY A 348 0.64 13.15 -2.43
C GLY A 348 -0.09 13.30 -1.11
N LYS A 349 0.67 13.49 -0.02
CA LYS A 349 0.16 13.71 1.35
C LYS A 349 -0.81 14.88 1.47
N MET A 350 -0.71 15.86 0.59
CA MET A 350 -1.64 17.01 0.55
C MET A 350 -3.06 16.66 0.12
N ALA A 351 -3.30 15.43 -0.36
CA ALA A 351 -4.55 15.04 -1.01
C ALA A 351 -4.93 15.99 -2.18
N LEU A 352 -3.93 16.48 -2.86
CA LEU A 352 -4.02 17.21 -4.13
C LEU A 352 -3.72 16.19 -5.24
N TYR A 353 -4.71 15.88 -6.05
CA TYR A 353 -4.58 14.93 -7.16
C TYR A 353 -4.09 15.63 -8.41
N ASP A 354 -3.10 15.06 -9.07
CA ASP A 354 -2.67 15.43 -10.41
C ASP A 354 -3.05 14.31 -11.39
N ALA A 355 -3.54 14.71 -12.55
CA ALA A 355 -3.86 13.85 -13.68
C ALA A 355 -2.88 14.15 -14.82
N LEU A 356 -2.16 13.12 -15.27
CA LEU A 356 -1.14 13.21 -16.31
C LEU A 356 -1.51 12.27 -17.47
N ASP A 357 -1.26 12.69 -18.70
CA ASP A 357 -1.36 11.77 -19.84
C ASP A 357 -0.38 10.61 -19.68
N ALA A 358 -0.86 9.38 -19.74
CA ALA A 358 -0.05 8.20 -19.44
C ALA A 358 1.10 7.99 -20.44
N ALA A 359 0.92 8.36 -21.70
CA ALA A 359 1.93 8.17 -22.72
C ALA A 359 3.05 9.22 -22.67
N THR A 360 2.74 10.45 -22.26
CA THR A 360 3.63 11.60 -22.43
C THR A 360 4.04 12.28 -21.13
N GLY A 361 3.30 12.09 -20.03
CA GLY A 361 3.47 12.83 -18.79
C GLY A 361 2.92 14.27 -18.86
N GLU A 362 2.21 14.65 -19.94
CA GLU A 362 1.57 15.96 -20.06
C GLU A 362 0.58 16.18 -18.91
N TYR A 363 0.68 17.33 -18.26
CA TYR A 363 -0.27 17.72 -17.22
C TYR A 363 -1.65 18.01 -17.83
N LEU A 364 -2.69 17.45 -17.23
CA LEU A 364 -4.07 17.61 -17.71
C LEU A 364 -4.92 18.44 -16.77
N PHE A 365 -4.93 18.14 -15.48
CA PHE A 365 -5.64 18.89 -14.44
C PHE A 365 -5.24 18.46 -13.05
N SER A 366 -5.65 19.22 -12.02
CA SER A 366 -5.59 18.83 -10.61
C SER A 366 -6.95 18.89 -9.95
N MET A 367 -7.11 18.09 -8.87
CA MET A 367 -8.26 18.10 -7.97
C MET A 367 -7.77 18.26 -6.54
N ASP A 368 -8.11 19.37 -5.86
CA ASP A 368 -7.79 19.62 -4.47
C ASP A 368 -8.93 19.12 -3.57
N MET A 369 -8.61 18.22 -2.64
CA MET A 369 -9.59 17.68 -1.68
C MET A 369 -9.84 18.63 -0.50
N GLY A 370 -9.32 19.85 -0.54
CA GLY A 370 -9.59 20.90 0.45
C GLY A 370 -8.90 20.69 1.81
N LEU A 371 -7.73 20.05 1.81
CA LEU A 371 -6.98 19.75 3.03
C LEU A 371 -5.74 20.60 3.23
N GLN A 372 -5.23 21.20 2.16
CA GLN A 372 -3.90 21.79 2.15
C GLN A 372 -3.95 23.33 2.11
N ASN A 373 -2.92 23.97 2.65
CA ASN A 373 -2.68 25.42 2.59
C ASN A 373 -1.28 25.77 2.07
N ILE A 374 -0.62 24.80 1.45
CA ILE A 374 0.76 24.88 0.97
C ILE A 374 0.80 25.37 -0.48
N VAL A 375 -0.05 24.82 -1.36
CA VAL A 375 -0.17 25.22 -2.75
C VAL A 375 -1.24 26.31 -2.89
N THR A 376 -0.86 27.47 -3.40
CA THR A 376 -1.75 28.64 -3.55
C THR A 376 -2.27 28.82 -4.97
N ALA A 377 -1.53 28.31 -5.95
CA ALA A 377 -1.94 28.31 -7.37
C ALA A 377 -1.27 27.16 -8.11
N ILE A 378 -1.92 26.73 -9.18
CA ILE A 378 -1.41 25.72 -10.11
C ILE A 378 -1.50 26.31 -11.51
N ASP A 379 -0.40 26.29 -12.23
CA ASP A 379 -0.38 26.70 -13.63
C ASP A 379 -1.24 25.72 -14.47
N PRO A 380 -2.25 26.18 -15.19
CA PRO A 380 -3.20 25.30 -15.87
C PRO A 380 -2.62 24.58 -17.09
N GLU A 381 -1.47 25.01 -17.61
CA GLU A 381 -0.83 24.41 -18.79
C GLU A 381 0.26 23.42 -18.38
N THR A 382 1.01 23.73 -17.32
CA THR A 382 2.18 22.96 -16.92
C THR A 382 2.00 22.15 -15.63
N GLY A 383 0.97 22.46 -14.84
CA GLY A 383 0.77 21.88 -13.50
C GLY A 383 1.77 22.38 -12.46
N ALA A 384 2.60 23.37 -12.80
CA ALA A 384 3.57 23.94 -11.87
C ALA A 384 2.86 24.60 -10.67
N LYS A 385 3.33 24.28 -9.46
CA LYS A 385 2.69 24.70 -8.21
C LYS A 385 3.38 25.91 -7.63
N THR A 386 2.60 26.96 -7.33
CA THR A 386 3.06 28.12 -6.56
C THR A 386 2.83 27.81 -5.08
N LEU A 387 3.90 27.81 -4.29
CA LEU A 387 3.82 27.54 -2.88
C LEU A 387 3.55 28.83 -2.07
N SER A 388 2.82 28.67 -0.99
CA SER A 388 2.64 29.70 0.03
C SER A 388 3.98 30.05 0.70
N SER A 389 4.16 31.29 1.12
CA SER A 389 5.36 31.71 1.88
C SER A 389 5.53 30.96 3.20
N ILE A 390 4.44 30.45 3.80
CA ILE A 390 4.51 29.62 5.01
C ILE A 390 5.14 28.25 4.77
N ALA A 391 5.20 27.78 3.52
CA ALA A 391 5.83 26.51 3.17
C ALA A 391 7.37 26.59 3.20
N THR A 392 7.96 27.78 3.22
CA THR A 392 9.40 27.94 3.41
C THR A 392 9.71 27.88 4.91
N PRO A 393 10.58 26.94 5.36
CA PRO A 393 10.99 26.85 6.76
C PRO A 393 11.56 28.18 7.28
N ASN A 394 11.11 28.60 8.47
CA ASN A 394 11.55 29.82 9.13
C ASN A 394 12.06 29.47 10.54
N ALA A 395 13.33 29.78 10.82
CA ALA A 395 13.95 29.49 12.11
C ALA A 395 13.42 30.35 13.28
N GLU A 396 12.61 31.37 13.02
CA GLU A 396 12.12 32.29 14.02
C GLU A 396 10.61 32.19 14.28
N GLU A 397 9.85 31.61 13.31
CA GLU A 397 8.39 31.60 13.33
C GLU A 397 7.83 30.19 13.25
N THR A 398 6.69 29.97 13.93
CA THR A 398 5.89 28.74 13.80
C THR A 398 4.69 29.02 12.91
N HIS A 399 4.49 28.17 11.91
CA HIS A 399 3.37 28.25 10.97
C HIS A 399 2.44 27.06 11.10
N LEU A 400 1.14 27.28 10.91
CA LEU A 400 0.17 26.20 10.74
C LEU A 400 0.22 25.74 9.27
N LEU A 401 0.72 24.53 9.05
CA LEU A 401 0.75 23.85 7.75
C LEU A 401 -0.26 22.71 7.72
N CYS A 402 -0.96 22.59 6.63
CA CYS A 402 -1.89 21.50 6.34
C CYS A 402 -1.50 20.81 5.03
N PRO A 403 -1.47 19.46 5.02
CA PRO A 403 -1.72 18.54 6.14
C PRO A 403 -0.51 18.41 7.09
N PHE A 404 -0.69 17.59 8.15
CA PHE A 404 0.40 17.08 8.98
C PHE A 404 1.33 16.18 8.16
N ALA A 405 2.60 16.07 8.56
CA ALA A 405 3.60 15.27 7.84
C ALA A 405 3.27 13.77 7.72
N ASN A 406 2.39 13.22 8.57
CA ASN A 406 1.85 11.87 8.36
C ASN A 406 0.83 11.81 7.20
N GLY A 407 0.46 12.96 6.64
CA GLY A 407 -0.39 13.14 5.46
C GLY A 407 -1.87 13.26 5.77
N GLY A 408 -2.56 14.05 4.97
CA GLY A 408 -4.01 13.95 4.82
C GLY A 408 -4.37 12.68 4.08
N ARG A 409 -3.49 12.21 3.23
CA ARG A 409 -3.46 10.93 2.54
C ARG A 409 -2.10 10.28 2.74
N ASN A 410 -2.03 8.96 2.73
CA ASN A 410 -0.79 8.19 2.84
C ASN A 410 -0.91 6.88 2.03
N TRP A 411 -0.24 5.80 2.43
CA TRP A 411 -0.28 4.49 1.78
C TRP A 411 -1.69 3.85 1.72
N GLN A 412 -2.62 4.33 2.55
CA GLN A 412 -4.03 3.92 2.48
C GLN A 412 -4.61 4.35 1.13
N SER A 413 -4.46 3.47 0.15
CA SER A 413 -4.80 3.74 -1.24
C SER A 413 -6.30 3.96 -1.45
N ALA A 414 -6.61 4.82 -2.40
CA ALA A 414 -7.96 5.01 -2.90
C ALA A 414 -8.45 3.78 -3.68
N ALA A 415 -9.77 3.60 -3.79
CA ALA A 415 -10.37 2.69 -4.76
C ALA A 415 -11.07 3.50 -5.86
N TYR A 416 -11.00 3.00 -7.10
CA TYR A 416 -11.66 3.61 -8.25
C TYR A 416 -12.59 2.60 -8.92
N ASN A 417 -13.87 2.95 -9.03
CA ASN A 417 -14.85 2.17 -9.79
C ASN A 417 -14.92 2.74 -11.22
N PRO A 418 -14.50 1.97 -12.24
CA PRO A 418 -14.47 2.44 -13.63
C PRO A 418 -15.85 2.67 -14.24
N ASP A 419 -16.90 2.00 -13.75
CA ASP A 419 -18.25 2.13 -14.27
C ASP A 419 -18.94 3.40 -13.77
N SER A 420 -18.86 3.67 -12.46
CA SER A 420 -19.42 4.89 -11.87
C SER A 420 -18.51 6.10 -12.00
N LYS A 421 -17.24 5.93 -12.41
CA LYS A 421 -16.18 6.97 -12.44
C LYS A 421 -15.88 7.57 -11.07
N MET A 422 -16.17 6.82 -10.01
CA MET A 422 -16.03 7.27 -8.64
C MET A 422 -14.69 6.86 -8.05
N LEU A 423 -14.03 7.81 -7.41
CA LEU A 423 -12.81 7.62 -6.62
C LEU A 423 -13.15 7.74 -5.14
N PHE A 424 -12.86 6.69 -4.35
CA PHE A 424 -13.15 6.59 -2.92
C PHE A 424 -11.87 6.77 -2.12
N LEU A 425 -11.85 7.78 -1.25
CA LEU A 425 -10.66 8.30 -0.61
C LEU A 425 -10.71 8.14 0.90
N PRO A 426 -9.76 7.39 1.50
CA PRO A 426 -9.49 7.46 2.92
C PRO A 426 -8.58 8.67 3.23
N ILE A 427 -9.08 9.64 4.00
CA ILE A 427 -8.41 10.92 4.30
C ILE A 427 -8.33 11.14 5.82
N ALA A 428 -7.21 11.71 6.28
CA ALA A 428 -7.03 12.19 7.65
C ALA A 428 -6.96 13.73 7.69
N GLU A 429 -7.83 14.37 8.49
CA GLU A 429 -7.96 15.83 8.59
C GLU A 429 -7.12 16.42 9.72
N VAL A 430 -5.80 16.38 9.57
CA VAL A 430 -4.85 16.89 10.56
C VAL A 430 -3.83 17.81 9.92
N CYS A 431 -3.56 18.94 10.56
CA CYS A 431 -2.50 19.90 10.22
C CYS A 431 -1.30 19.74 11.17
N MET A 432 -0.31 20.61 11.04
CA MET A 432 0.83 20.70 11.95
C MET A 432 1.20 22.16 12.24
N ASN A 433 1.56 22.44 13.50
CA ASN A 433 2.31 23.63 13.82
C ASN A 433 3.79 23.32 13.60
N ALA A 434 4.37 23.89 12.56
CA ALA A 434 5.75 23.67 12.17
C ALA A 434 6.60 24.87 12.59
N GLY A 435 7.66 24.63 13.36
CA GLY A 435 8.48 25.66 13.94
C GLY A 435 9.91 25.22 14.24
N PRO A 436 10.75 26.08 14.83
CA PRO A 436 12.14 25.77 15.13
C PRO A 436 12.31 24.54 16.03
N THR A 437 13.37 23.78 15.79
CA THR A 437 13.75 22.60 16.60
C THR A 437 13.89 22.97 18.09
N GLY A 438 13.42 22.06 18.96
CA GLY A 438 13.45 22.23 20.41
C GLY A 438 12.15 22.72 21.01
N GLN A 439 11.08 22.83 20.22
CA GLN A 439 9.73 23.16 20.69
C GLN A 439 8.88 21.93 21.08
N GLY A 440 9.46 20.74 21.05
CA GLY A 440 8.79 19.50 21.45
C GLY A 440 7.96 18.84 20.36
N GLY A 441 8.27 19.08 19.11
CA GLY A 441 7.63 18.42 17.98
C GLY A 441 7.96 16.94 17.88
N ILE A 442 7.07 16.16 17.24
CA ILE A 442 7.24 14.71 17.05
C ILE A 442 7.92 14.34 15.73
N LEU A 443 8.02 15.28 14.80
CA LEU A 443 8.73 15.12 13.52
C LEU A 443 9.73 16.26 13.35
N SER A 444 10.98 15.86 13.03
CA SER A 444 12.04 16.80 12.67
C SER A 444 12.26 16.74 11.16
N THR A 445 12.37 17.90 10.52
CA THR A 445 12.78 18.03 9.12
C THR A 445 14.28 18.24 9.01
N GLY A 446 14.87 17.96 7.83
CA GLY A 446 16.29 18.24 7.58
C GLY A 446 16.66 19.73 7.66
N ALA A 447 15.70 20.63 7.63
CA ALA A 447 15.91 22.08 7.82
C ALA A 447 15.95 22.52 9.28
N GLY A 448 15.97 21.60 10.25
CA GLY A 448 15.99 21.91 11.68
C GLY A 448 14.65 22.39 12.23
N MET A 449 13.57 21.98 11.59
CA MET A 449 12.20 22.29 12.01
C MET A 449 11.54 21.08 12.66
N GLU A 450 10.64 21.34 13.59
CA GLU A 450 9.81 20.34 14.23
C GLU A 450 8.34 20.59 13.93
N ALA A 451 7.55 19.53 13.89
CA ALA A 451 6.13 19.58 13.66
C ALA A 451 5.35 19.03 14.86
N THR A 452 4.37 19.78 15.30
CA THR A 452 3.41 19.35 16.32
C THR A 452 2.05 19.23 15.67
N PRO A 453 1.34 18.09 15.81
CA PRO A 453 0.02 17.92 15.22
C PRO A 453 -0.97 18.98 15.74
N SER A 454 -1.88 19.38 14.84
CA SER A 454 -2.97 20.32 15.15
C SER A 454 -4.20 19.89 14.35
N PRO A 455 -5.41 19.89 14.93
CA PRO A 455 -6.61 19.56 14.15
C PRO A 455 -6.80 20.55 13.00
N LEU A 456 -7.35 20.09 11.91
CA LEU A 456 -7.87 20.98 10.88
C LEU A 456 -9.09 21.70 11.44
N ALA A 457 -9.09 23.02 11.44
CA ALA A 457 -10.16 23.81 12.04
C ALA A 457 -11.57 23.51 11.50
N ALA A 458 -11.65 23.05 10.23
CA ALA A 458 -12.91 22.67 9.59
C ALA A 458 -13.34 21.21 9.89
N SER A 459 -12.53 20.42 10.61
CA SER A 459 -12.82 19.01 10.86
C SER A 459 -13.82 18.78 11.98
N ASP A 460 -14.09 19.78 12.82
CA ASP A 460 -14.98 19.69 14.00
C ASP A 460 -14.60 18.49 14.91
N ASP A 461 -13.30 18.35 15.19
CA ASP A 461 -12.68 17.27 15.97
C ASP A 461 -12.81 15.86 15.35
N GLN A 462 -13.14 15.77 14.08
CA GLN A 462 -13.21 14.51 13.35
C GLN A 462 -11.96 14.34 12.49
N PHE A 463 -11.08 13.42 12.87
CA PHE A 463 -9.81 13.21 12.16
C PHE A 463 -9.91 12.32 10.94
N GLY A 464 -11.00 11.58 10.79
CA GLY A 464 -11.26 10.72 9.62
C GLY A 464 -12.28 11.33 8.67
N ARG A 465 -11.96 11.35 7.39
CA ARG A 465 -12.89 11.66 6.31
C ARG A 465 -12.81 10.59 5.21
N TRP A 466 -13.92 9.97 4.93
CA TRP A 466 -14.08 9.12 3.74
C TRP A 466 -14.90 9.88 2.74
N GLN A 467 -14.42 10.00 1.52
CA GLN A 467 -15.13 10.78 0.51
C GLN A 467 -15.13 10.09 -0.84
N ALA A 468 -16.11 10.42 -1.65
CA ALA A 468 -16.19 10.03 -3.04
C ALA A 468 -16.19 11.25 -3.95
N VAL A 469 -15.36 11.17 -4.99
CA VAL A 469 -15.24 12.19 -6.03
C VAL A 469 -15.50 11.53 -7.37
N ASN A 470 -16.34 12.12 -8.20
CA ASN A 470 -16.45 11.73 -9.60
C ASN A 470 -15.28 12.34 -10.37
N VAL A 471 -14.45 11.50 -10.98
CA VAL A 471 -13.20 11.96 -11.63
C VAL A 471 -13.46 12.73 -12.92
N GLU A 472 -14.53 12.40 -13.66
CA GLU A 472 -14.87 13.09 -14.90
C GLU A 472 -15.41 14.50 -14.66
N THR A 473 -16.36 14.64 -13.71
CA THR A 473 -16.92 15.96 -13.33
C THR A 473 -16.02 16.71 -12.36
N ARG A 474 -15.11 16.01 -11.64
CA ARG A 474 -14.23 16.52 -10.57
C ARG A 474 -15.01 17.04 -9.36
N GLU A 475 -16.22 16.58 -9.17
CA GLU A 475 -17.11 17.03 -8.10
C GLU A 475 -17.08 16.05 -6.92
N LEU A 476 -17.09 16.63 -5.72
CA LEU A 476 -17.35 15.87 -4.50
C LEU A 476 -18.80 15.36 -4.55
N VAL A 477 -18.98 14.04 -4.43
CA VAL A 477 -20.31 13.41 -4.43
C VAL A 477 -20.84 13.25 -3.01
N TRP A 478 -20.00 12.76 -2.11
CA TRP A 478 -20.30 12.68 -0.68
C TRP A 478 -19.02 12.70 0.16
N ASP A 479 -19.15 13.10 1.42
CA ASP A 479 -18.14 12.90 2.47
C ASP A 479 -18.79 12.35 3.72
N HIS A 480 -18.10 11.41 4.35
CA HIS A 480 -18.46 10.82 5.64
C HIS A 480 -17.32 11.05 6.63
N ARG A 481 -17.61 11.73 7.74
CA ARG A 481 -16.62 12.05 8.76
C ARG A 481 -16.81 11.24 10.02
N LYS A 482 -15.70 10.93 10.69
CA LYS A 482 -15.67 10.26 11.99
C LYS A 482 -14.45 10.69 12.81
N GLU A 483 -14.49 10.48 14.14
CA GLU A 483 -13.37 10.84 15.04
C GLU A 483 -12.08 10.09 14.65
N ALA A 484 -12.18 8.80 14.32
CA ALA A 484 -11.03 7.95 14.01
C ALA A 484 -10.55 8.12 12.56
N PRO A 485 -9.25 8.41 12.33
CA PRO A 485 -8.69 8.45 10.99
C PRO A 485 -8.69 7.05 10.35
N PRO A 486 -8.68 6.98 8.98
CA PRO A 486 -8.58 5.72 8.26
C PRO A 486 -7.21 5.08 8.46
N THR A 487 -7.20 3.75 8.56
CA THR A 487 -5.97 2.95 8.71
C THR A 487 -5.82 1.86 7.66
N SER A 488 -6.82 1.57 6.85
CA SER A 488 -6.74 0.67 5.71
C SER A 488 -6.89 1.38 4.38
N ALA A 489 -6.48 0.73 3.29
CA ALA A 489 -6.88 1.12 1.95
C ALA A 489 -8.40 0.95 1.75
N ALA A 490 -8.97 1.66 0.78
CA ALA A 490 -10.33 1.46 0.34
C ALA A 490 -10.42 0.25 -0.61
N LEU A 491 -11.52 -0.50 -0.53
CA LEU A 491 -11.92 -1.57 -1.44
C LEU A 491 -13.32 -1.26 -1.96
N SER A 492 -13.53 -1.17 -3.28
CA SER A 492 -14.85 -1.05 -3.87
C SER A 492 -15.27 -2.32 -4.62
N THR A 493 -16.58 -2.55 -4.75
CA THR A 493 -17.13 -3.74 -5.41
C THR A 493 -18.35 -3.41 -6.25
N GLU A 494 -18.62 -4.19 -7.31
CA GLU A 494 -19.84 -4.09 -8.11
C GLU A 494 -21.14 -4.36 -7.31
N GLY A 495 -21.02 -4.79 -6.06
CA GLY A 495 -22.14 -4.80 -5.12
C GLY A 495 -22.61 -3.42 -4.68
N GLY A 496 -21.96 -2.35 -5.16
CA GLY A 496 -22.20 -0.95 -4.82
C GLY A 496 -21.71 -0.60 -3.41
N LEU A 497 -20.65 -1.26 -2.95
CA LEU A 497 -20.11 -1.12 -1.60
C LEU A 497 -18.67 -0.63 -1.62
N VAL A 498 -18.32 0.18 -0.62
CA VAL A 498 -16.94 0.59 -0.33
C VAL A 498 -16.59 0.16 1.09
N PHE A 499 -15.51 -0.62 1.25
CA PHE A 499 -15.03 -1.09 2.54
C PHE A 499 -13.79 -0.30 2.97
N ILE A 500 -13.79 0.23 4.19
CA ILE A 500 -12.67 0.98 4.78
C ILE A 500 -12.55 0.65 6.27
N GLY A 501 -11.32 0.49 6.75
CA GLY A 501 -11.00 0.31 8.15
C GLY A 501 -10.46 1.58 8.79
N ALA A 502 -10.67 1.75 10.09
CA ALA A 502 -10.26 2.94 10.84
C ALA A 502 -9.53 2.59 12.16
N LEU A 503 -8.90 3.61 12.75
CA LEU A 503 -8.06 3.50 13.95
C LEU A 503 -8.83 2.97 15.17
N ASP A 504 -10.14 3.18 15.21
CA ASP A 504 -11.05 2.67 16.25
C ASP A 504 -11.40 1.18 16.10
N GLN A 505 -10.62 0.44 15.32
CA GLN A 505 -10.79 -1.00 15.01
C GLN A 505 -12.02 -1.32 14.16
N SER A 506 -12.78 -0.32 13.74
CA SER A 506 -13.93 -0.55 12.87
C SER A 506 -13.54 -0.93 11.45
N PHE A 507 -14.30 -1.83 10.86
CA PHE A 507 -14.31 -2.12 9.43
C PHE A 507 -15.72 -1.90 8.90
N THR A 508 -15.87 -1.00 7.95
CA THR A 508 -17.18 -0.44 7.59
C THR A 508 -17.42 -0.60 6.10
N ALA A 509 -18.63 -1.02 5.73
CA ALA A 509 -19.15 -0.99 4.37
C ALA A 509 -20.09 0.22 4.20
N LEU A 510 -19.77 1.05 3.21
CA LEU A 510 -20.52 2.23 2.82
C LEU A 510 -21.28 1.96 1.51
N ASP A 511 -22.45 2.58 1.36
CA ASP A 511 -23.09 2.72 0.05
C ASP A 511 -22.21 3.58 -0.88
N GLU A 512 -21.81 3.03 -2.01
CA GLU A 512 -20.95 3.70 -3.00
C GLU A 512 -21.51 5.06 -3.47
N ALA A 513 -22.82 5.15 -3.63
CA ALA A 513 -23.47 6.32 -4.21
C ALA A 513 -23.74 7.44 -3.19
N THR A 514 -23.87 7.11 -1.90
CA THR A 514 -24.35 8.06 -0.88
C THR A 514 -23.40 8.25 0.30
N GLY A 515 -22.44 7.33 0.52
CA GLY A 515 -21.59 7.31 1.70
C GLY A 515 -22.31 6.88 2.99
N GLU A 516 -23.55 6.38 2.89
CA GLU A 516 -24.28 5.84 4.04
C GLU A 516 -23.60 4.57 4.57
N VAL A 517 -23.45 4.46 5.89
CA VAL A 517 -22.95 3.24 6.55
C VAL A 517 -24.03 2.16 6.51
N LEU A 518 -23.78 1.09 5.75
CA LEU A 518 -24.70 -0.05 5.63
C LEU A 518 -24.35 -1.20 6.58
N TRP A 519 -23.07 -1.34 6.93
CA TRP A 519 -22.58 -2.36 7.85
C TRP A 519 -21.27 -1.90 8.50
N SER A 520 -21.06 -2.29 9.74
CA SER A 520 -19.81 -2.05 10.45
C SER A 520 -19.58 -3.13 11.50
N THR A 521 -18.32 -3.54 11.69
CA THR A 521 -17.93 -4.49 12.73
C THR A 521 -16.66 -4.02 13.44
N ASP A 522 -16.51 -4.42 14.71
CA ASP A 522 -15.27 -4.29 15.46
C ASP A 522 -14.37 -5.49 15.13
N LEU A 523 -13.16 -5.22 14.66
CA LEU A 523 -12.20 -6.26 14.29
C LEU A 523 -11.36 -6.77 15.46
N GLY A 524 -11.42 -6.12 16.63
CA GLY A 524 -10.63 -6.47 17.81
C GLY A 524 -9.16 -6.02 17.76
N ASP A 525 -8.70 -5.46 16.64
CA ASP A 525 -7.42 -4.74 16.48
C ASP A 525 -7.45 -3.86 15.23
N ILE A 526 -6.44 -3.01 15.06
CA ILE A 526 -6.39 -1.97 14.02
C ILE A 526 -6.22 -2.61 12.64
N PRO A 527 -7.12 -2.33 11.67
CA PRO A 527 -6.96 -2.74 10.27
C PRO A 527 -5.92 -1.86 9.56
N ALA A 528 -4.69 -2.33 9.46
CA ALA A 528 -3.59 -1.62 8.80
C ALA A 528 -3.12 -2.42 7.57
N SER A 529 -3.99 -2.59 6.58
CA SER A 529 -3.77 -3.45 5.41
C SER A 529 -4.52 -2.98 4.17
N PHE A 530 -4.37 -3.73 3.11
CA PHE A 530 -5.14 -3.58 1.86
C PHE A 530 -6.21 -4.66 1.82
N PRO A 531 -7.48 -4.34 2.13
CA PRO A 531 -8.57 -5.30 2.04
C PRO A 531 -8.75 -5.77 0.60
N ILE A 532 -9.13 -7.04 0.45
CA ILE A 532 -9.42 -7.66 -0.85
C ILE A 532 -10.77 -8.39 -0.82
N THR A 533 -11.29 -8.68 -2.00
CA THR A 533 -12.43 -9.60 -2.16
C THR A 533 -12.14 -10.62 -3.24
N TYR A 534 -12.64 -11.83 -3.05
CA TYR A 534 -12.46 -12.96 -3.95
C TYR A 534 -13.65 -13.93 -3.85
N GLN A 535 -13.70 -14.91 -4.74
CA GLN A 535 -14.75 -15.92 -4.75
C GLN A 535 -14.15 -17.33 -4.80
N VAL A 536 -14.69 -18.26 -4.00
CA VAL A 536 -14.38 -19.70 -4.09
C VAL A 536 -15.68 -20.46 -4.23
N GLY A 537 -15.82 -21.23 -5.30
CA GLY A 537 -17.10 -21.80 -5.69
C GLY A 537 -18.14 -20.71 -5.95
N ASP A 538 -19.29 -20.82 -5.31
CA ASP A 538 -20.37 -19.84 -5.44
C ASP A 538 -20.37 -18.78 -4.32
N LYS A 539 -19.30 -18.69 -3.50
CA LYS A 539 -19.28 -17.86 -2.30
C LYS A 539 -18.22 -16.77 -2.40
N GLN A 540 -18.65 -15.50 -2.24
CA GLN A 540 -17.76 -14.33 -2.16
C GLN A 540 -17.26 -14.13 -0.72
N TYR A 541 -16.00 -13.69 -0.60
CA TYR A 541 -15.30 -13.40 0.64
C TYR A 541 -14.69 -12.01 0.62
N ILE A 542 -14.59 -11.38 1.80
CA ILE A 542 -13.87 -10.14 2.05
C ILE A 542 -12.77 -10.45 3.07
N ALA A 543 -11.52 -10.16 2.75
CA ALA A 543 -10.37 -10.39 3.63
C ALA A 543 -9.72 -9.08 4.06
N VAL A 544 -9.38 -8.98 5.37
CA VAL A 544 -8.67 -7.84 5.95
C VAL A 544 -7.68 -8.32 7.01
N ALA A 545 -6.43 -7.86 6.95
CA ALA A 545 -5.44 -8.12 8.00
C ALA A 545 -5.46 -7.00 9.05
N ILE A 546 -5.29 -7.40 10.31
CA ILE A 546 -5.37 -6.52 11.49
C ILE A 546 -4.14 -6.68 12.38
N GLY A 547 -3.92 -5.74 13.31
CA GLY A 547 -2.96 -5.88 14.41
C GLY A 547 -1.49 -5.79 14.00
N THR A 548 -1.19 -5.36 12.78
CA THR A 548 0.16 -5.11 12.27
C THR A 548 0.42 -3.60 12.24
N PRO A 549 0.84 -2.99 13.36
CA PRO A 549 0.93 -1.54 13.43
C PRO A 549 2.04 -1.03 12.50
N THR A 550 1.66 -0.21 11.55
CA THR A 550 2.61 0.59 10.78
C THR A 550 3.08 1.79 11.60
N ILE A 551 4.18 2.41 11.19
CA ILE A 551 4.64 3.67 11.82
C ILE A 551 3.51 4.73 11.80
N HIS A 552 2.75 4.79 10.71
CA HIS A 552 1.66 5.75 10.52
C HIS A 552 0.51 5.52 11.51
N ALA A 553 0.09 4.26 11.73
CA ALA A 553 -0.93 3.95 12.72
C ALA A 553 -0.48 4.31 14.15
N ASN A 554 0.80 4.08 14.48
CA ASN A 554 1.36 4.47 15.78
C ASN A 554 1.40 5.99 15.97
N VAL A 555 1.71 6.77 14.92
CA VAL A 555 1.66 8.23 14.96
C VAL A 555 0.22 8.70 15.21
N TRP A 556 -0.77 8.13 14.53
CA TRP A 556 -2.19 8.44 14.76
C TRP A 556 -2.65 8.09 16.17
N LEU A 557 -2.21 6.95 16.73
CA LEU A 557 -2.51 6.58 18.11
C LEU A 557 -1.96 7.60 19.10
N GLY A 558 -0.70 8.03 18.93
CA GLY A 558 -0.08 9.04 19.78
C GLY A 558 -0.82 10.36 19.72
N LEU A 559 -1.14 10.82 18.51
CA LEU A 559 -1.83 12.08 18.26
C LEU A 559 -3.24 12.11 18.86
N THR A 560 -4.03 11.06 18.61
CA THR A 560 -5.40 10.99 19.14
C THR A 560 -5.41 10.89 20.67
N GLN A 561 -4.41 10.21 21.25
CA GLN A 561 -4.24 10.17 22.71
C GLN A 561 -3.92 11.55 23.29
N GLU A 562 -3.05 12.32 22.65
CA GLU A 562 -2.68 13.66 23.08
C GLU A 562 -3.87 14.62 22.99
N TYR A 563 -4.63 14.55 21.91
CA TYR A 563 -5.73 15.47 21.63
C TYR A 563 -7.01 15.17 22.42
N PHE A 564 -7.47 13.93 22.42
CA PHE A 564 -8.71 13.53 23.09
C PHE A 564 -8.54 13.17 24.56
N GLY A 565 -7.29 13.01 25.04
CA GLY A 565 -6.99 12.56 26.39
C GLY A 565 -7.23 11.07 26.62
N ALA A 566 -7.04 10.62 27.86
CA ALA A 566 -7.10 9.20 28.21
C ALA A 566 -8.50 8.58 28.04
N ASP A 567 -9.56 9.39 28.17
CA ASP A 567 -10.94 8.92 28.12
C ASP A 567 -11.45 8.62 26.69
N ARG A 568 -10.80 9.16 25.67
CA ARG A 568 -11.08 8.94 24.24
C ARG A 568 -9.87 8.36 23.50
N ASN A 569 -8.97 7.72 24.22
CA ASN A 569 -7.77 7.16 23.65
C ASN A 569 -8.11 5.86 22.90
N PHE A 570 -8.09 5.90 21.58
CA PHE A 570 -8.22 4.69 20.74
C PHE A 570 -7.18 3.61 21.06
N ALA A 571 -6.05 3.95 21.71
CA ALA A 571 -5.02 2.98 22.09
C ALA A 571 -5.24 2.34 23.47
N GLY A 572 -5.83 3.04 24.44
CA GLY A 572 -5.88 2.61 25.84
C GLY A 572 -7.16 1.90 26.26
N SER A 573 -8.27 2.12 25.53
CA SER A 573 -9.58 1.51 25.80
C SER A 573 -9.87 0.26 24.97
N LEU A 574 -9.05 -0.01 23.94
CA LEU A 574 -9.30 -1.09 23.00
C LEU A 574 -8.57 -2.37 23.44
N SER A 575 -9.33 -3.45 23.53
CA SER A 575 -8.79 -4.81 23.62
C SER A 575 -8.09 -5.13 22.31
N ARG A 576 -6.77 -5.39 22.34
CA ARG A 576 -6.01 -5.79 21.18
C ARG A 576 -5.87 -7.31 21.16
N GLN A 577 -6.49 -7.94 20.17
CA GLN A 577 -6.39 -9.40 19.98
C GLN A 577 -5.02 -9.80 19.44
N GLY A 578 -4.34 -8.92 18.72
CA GLY A 578 -3.09 -9.17 18.03
C GLY A 578 -3.27 -9.37 16.53
N PRO A 579 -2.15 -9.57 15.79
CA PRO A 579 -2.20 -9.69 14.33
C PRO A 579 -3.01 -10.92 13.89
N ALA A 580 -3.92 -10.69 12.94
CA ALA A 580 -4.71 -11.76 12.33
C ALA A 580 -5.13 -11.39 10.90
N LEU A 581 -5.40 -12.40 10.10
CA LEU A 581 -6.17 -12.25 8.86
C LEU A 581 -7.62 -12.67 9.18
N LYS A 582 -8.56 -11.77 8.97
CA LYS A 582 -10.00 -12.03 9.15
C LYS A 582 -10.69 -12.06 7.79
N VAL A 583 -11.53 -13.06 7.58
CA VAL A 583 -12.25 -13.27 6.33
C VAL A 583 -13.74 -13.38 6.61
N PHE A 584 -14.52 -12.58 5.90
CA PHE A 584 -15.96 -12.45 6.05
C PHE A 584 -16.67 -12.99 4.81
N SER A 585 -17.90 -13.51 5.00
CA SER A 585 -18.77 -13.95 3.90
C SER A 585 -20.23 -13.88 4.35
N LEU A 586 -21.15 -13.99 3.40
CA LEU A 586 -22.56 -14.22 3.71
C LEU A 586 -22.75 -15.65 4.23
N ASN A 587 -23.69 -15.81 5.19
CA ASN A 587 -24.13 -17.12 5.68
C ASN A 587 -24.94 -17.90 4.65
#